data_0c8f97f3c25f3cb6e7cc10fddd2d806d
#
_entry.id   0c8f97f3c25f3cb6e7cc10fddd2d806d
#
_cell.length_a   1.000
_cell.length_b   1.000
_cell.length_c   1.000
_cell.angle_alpha   90.00
_cell.angle_beta   90.00
_cell.angle_gamma   90.00
#
_symmetry.space_group_name_H-M   'P 1'
#
loop_
_entity.id
_entity.type
_entity.pdbx_description
1 polymer ?
#
loop_
_entity_poly.entity_id
_entity_poly.type
_entity_poly.pdbx_seq_one_letter_code
_entity_poly.pdbx_strand_id
1 'polypeptide(L)'
;LVPINTSAGGNTDIGPKIVEGLLTYDMDLRPKPLLATAWSVSADGLQYRFELRRGVKWHDGKDFTSADVSFSINTLKQFHPRGRGTFASVTEVRTPDPYTAIIVLDKPAPAMLTALASAESPIVPRHLYEGTDIATNKHNREPVGTGPFRFKEWVQGSHVVLERNPDYWDKPKPYLDRIVVRFLPDPVARAAALESGEVDLGNAVIPLSEVARFGKLPRLVVDASQWPYWGNHQQVYFNLDSPVVKDLNIRRAIAQAIDVNAYNNVVWFGYGKVTGSIIGQAMTRYHDSSVRHQPFDPKAAEAALDAAGLKRGANGIRFKLRLLYNPFLERRTADFIRQSLARIGVDAEIEAYDFATYTRKVYTERAFDMTAESLLNLFDPTVGVQRVFWSKNFKIGLPFSNAAHYQNPEADRLLEAAAIETDEKRRRDLFVNLQRVVAADIPSIEFGANPNITIAARKVKNYSTTAEGARGSFADLYLEP
;
A
#
# COMPACT_ATOMS: atom_id res chain seq x y z
N LEU A 1 15.75 -2.99 -9.61
CA LEU A 1 14.90 -4.17 -9.34
C LEU A 1 14.84 -4.54 -7.85
N VAL A 2 15.80 -4.07 -7.02
CA VAL A 2 15.82 -4.35 -5.57
C VAL A 2 15.14 -3.21 -4.81
N PRO A 3 14.17 -3.48 -3.90
CA PRO A 3 13.50 -2.42 -3.15
C PRO A 3 14.27 -1.99 -1.88
N ILE A 4 15.61 -1.91 -1.92
CA ILE A 4 16.44 -1.55 -0.74
C ILE A 4 16.42 -0.02 -0.45
N ASN A 5 16.25 0.79 -1.48
CA ASN A 5 16.26 2.26 -1.40
C ASN A 5 15.07 2.91 -2.09
N THR A 6 14.07 2.13 -2.49
CA THR A 6 12.90 2.59 -3.25
C THR A 6 11.67 1.76 -2.91
N SER A 7 10.50 2.39 -3.00
CA SER A 7 9.19 1.73 -2.90
C SER A 7 8.42 1.74 -4.22
N ALA A 8 9.12 1.92 -5.34
CA ALA A 8 8.52 1.93 -6.67
C ALA A 8 7.90 0.57 -7.04
N GLY A 9 6.74 0.57 -7.68
CA GLY A 9 5.95 -0.63 -7.98
C GLY A 9 6.74 -1.71 -8.70
N GLY A 10 7.47 -1.38 -9.77
CA GLY A 10 8.27 -2.37 -10.50
C GLY A 10 9.32 -3.09 -9.63
N ASN A 11 9.93 -2.39 -8.66
CA ASN A 11 10.89 -2.98 -7.74
C ASN A 11 10.20 -3.90 -6.72
N THR A 12 9.04 -3.48 -6.19
CA THR A 12 8.26 -4.27 -5.23
C THR A 12 7.53 -5.45 -5.87
N ASP A 13 7.31 -5.41 -7.19
CA ASP A 13 6.68 -6.50 -7.95
C ASP A 13 7.68 -7.57 -8.38
N ILE A 14 8.90 -7.17 -8.80
CA ILE A 14 9.92 -8.08 -9.32
C ILE A 14 10.89 -8.55 -8.23
N GLY A 15 11.32 -7.62 -7.36
CA GLY A 15 12.34 -7.88 -6.34
C GLY A 15 12.10 -9.11 -5.49
N PRO A 16 10.89 -9.35 -4.94
CA PRO A 16 10.61 -10.50 -4.07
C PRO A 16 10.80 -11.89 -4.69
N LYS A 17 10.92 -11.95 -6.03
CA LYS A 17 11.25 -13.20 -6.73
C LYS A 17 12.74 -13.51 -6.67
N ILE A 18 13.56 -12.50 -6.35
CA ILE A 18 15.03 -12.56 -6.40
C ILE A 18 15.64 -12.42 -4.99
N VAL A 19 15.14 -11.43 -4.21
CA VAL A 19 15.60 -11.15 -2.84
C VAL A 19 14.52 -11.52 -1.84
N GLU A 20 14.93 -11.97 -0.67
CA GLU A 20 14.00 -12.35 0.40
C GLU A 20 14.13 -11.41 1.60
N GLY A 21 13.05 -11.32 2.38
CA GLY A 21 13.01 -10.69 3.69
C GLY A 21 13.26 -11.70 4.81
N LEU A 22 13.20 -11.24 6.05
CA LEU A 22 13.29 -12.17 7.19
C LEU A 22 12.02 -13.02 7.33
N LEU A 23 10.85 -12.45 7.02
CA LEU A 23 9.54 -13.07 7.24
C LEU A 23 8.66 -12.93 5.99
N THR A 24 7.66 -13.80 5.88
CA THR A 24 6.48 -13.64 5.03
C THR A 24 5.22 -13.63 5.92
N TYR A 25 4.02 -13.46 5.35
CA TYR A 25 2.79 -13.28 6.14
C TYR A 25 1.63 -14.04 5.54
N ASP A 26 0.81 -14.66 6.42
CA ASP A 26 -0.49 -15.19 6.00
C ASP A 26 -1.51 -14.05 5.74
N MET A 27 -2.71 -14.43 5.28
CA MET A 27 -3.75 -13.47 4.92
C MET A 27 -4.29 -12.65 6.10
N ASP A 28 -3.99 -13.03 7.35
CA ASP A 28 -4.28 -12.27 8.56
C ASP A 28 -3.08 -11.40 9.02
N LEU A 29 -2.05 -11.26 8.18
CA LEU A 29 -0.80 -10.55 8.48
C LEU A 29 -0.04 -11.14 9.67
N ARG A 30 -0.20 -12.43 9.95
CA ARG A 30 0.61 -13.14 10.93
C ARG A 30 1.94 -13.53 10.31
N PRO A 31 3.05 -13.25 10.99
CA PRO A 31 4.36 -13.57 10.47
C PRO A 31 4.56 -15.08 10.32
N LYS A 32 5.20 -15.47 9.21
CA LYS A 32 5.60 -16.83 8.87
C LYS A 32 7.09 -16.88 8.58
N PRO A 33 7.77 -18.00 8.85
CA PRO A 33 9.19 -18.16 8.57
C PRO A 33 9.54 -17.94 7.09
N LEU A 34 10.67 -17.24 6.86
CA LEU A 34 11.34 -17.14 5.56
C LEU A 34 12.84 -17.28 5.77
N LEU A 35 13.66 -16.23 5.69
CA LEU A 35 15.08 -16.29 6.07
C LEU A 35 15.29 -16.42 7.59
N ALA A 36 14.36 -15.93 8.40
CA ALA A 36 14.28 -16.28 9.82
C ALA A 36 13.38 -17.51 10.01
N THR A 37 13.83 -18.48 10.80
CA THR A 37 13.08 -19.72 11.10
C THR A 37 12.29 -19.61 12.40
N ALA A 38 12.75 -18.75 13.32
CA ALA A 38 12.10 -18.45 14.58
C ALA A 38 12.45 -17.03 15.02
N TRP A 39 11.62 -16.45 15.89
CA TRP A 39 11.88 -15.15 16.50
C TRP A 39 11.23 -15.05 17.87
N SER A 40 11.76 -14.14 18.67
CA SER A 40 11.20 -13.76 19.96
C SER A 40 11.32 -12.26 20.18
N VAL A 41 10.41 -11.72 20.97
CA VAL A 41 10.40 -10.31 21.38
C VAL A 41 10.58 -10.28 22.91
N SER A 42 11.47 -9.43 23.41
CA SER A 42 11.66 -9.27 24.86
C SER A 42 10.41 -8.69 25.51
N ALA A 43 10.24 -8.93 26.82
CA ALA A 43 9.05 -8.50 27.55
C ALA A 43 8.83 -6.98 27.53
N ASP A 44 9.89 -6.19 27.42
CA ASP A 44 9.87 -4.74 27.27
C ASP A 44 9.63 -4.27 25.83
N GLY A 45 9.58 -5.20 24.85
CA GLY A 45 9.39 -4.89 23.44
C GLY A 45 10.60 -4.22 22.77
N LEU A 46 11.77 -4.20 23.42
CA LEU A 46 12.96 -3.49 22.95
C LEU A 46 13.96 -4.35 22.19
N GLN A 47 13.82 -5.67 22.21
CA GLN A 47 14.72 -6.58 21.50
C GLN A 47 13.92 -7.59 20.69
N TYR A 48 14.24 -7.69 19.41
CA TYR A 48 13.69 -8.67 18.47
C TYR A 48 14.81 -9.59 18.04
N ARG A 49 14.80 -10.82 18.56
CA ARG A 49 15.80 -11.86 18.26
C ARG A 49 15.28 -12.73 17.14
N PHE A 50 16.06 -12.92 16.09
CA PHE A 50 15.78 -13.80 14.96
C PHE A 50 16.83 -14.91 14.87
N GLU A 51 16.34 -16.14 14.70
CA GLU A 51 17.16 -17.31 14.37
C GLU A 51 17.12 -17.51 12.86
N LEU A 52 18.28 -17.45 12.21
CA LEU A 52 18.37 -17.44 10.76
C LEU A 52 18.50 -18.85 10.20
N ARG A 53 17.97 -19.04 9.01
CA ARG A 53 18.05 -20.30 8.27
C ARG A 53 19.50 -20.60 7.90
N ARG A 54 19.92 -21.83 8.20
CA ARG A 54 21.27 -22.32 7.89
C ARG A 54 21.31 -22.87 6.46
N GLY A 55 22.48 -22.80 5.82
CA GLY A 55 22.74 -23.37 4.48
C GLY A 55 22.12 -22.57 3.33
N VAL A 56 21.56 -21.38 3.59
CA VAL A 56 21.12 -20.46 2.52
C VAL A 56 22.33 -19.87 1.83
N LYS A 57 22.31 -19.89 0.48
CA LYS A 57 23.33 -19.29 -0.37
C LYS A 57 22.78 -18.11 -1.14
N TRP A 58 23.60 -17.08 -1.26
CA TRP A 58 23.39 -16.05 -2.28
C TRP A 58 23.52 -16.66 -3.69
N HIS A 59 22.94 -16.02 -4.68
CA HIS A 59 23.00 -16.49 -6.08
C HIS A 59 24.43 -16.58 -6.63
N ASP A 60 25.38 -15.91 -5.99
CA ASP A 60 26.82 -15.98 -6.30
C ASP A 60 27.56 -17.08 -5.53
N GLY A 61 26.85 -17.88 -4.73
CA GLY A 61 27.36 -19.04 -4.01
C GLY A 61 27.89 -18.76 -2.60
N LYS A 62 28.00 -17.50 -2.18
CA LYS A 62 28.40 -17.14 -0.81
C LYS A 62 27.30 -17.44 0.20
N ASP A 63 27.67 -17.61 1.48
CA ASP A 63 26.73 -17.87 2.56
C ASP A 63 25.98 -16.61 2.97
N PHE A 64 24.67 -16.75 3.21
CA PHE A 64 23.86 -15.77 3.92
C PHE A 64 24.11 -15.87 5.41
N THR A 65 24.31 -14.72 6.07
CA THR A 65 24.57 -14.62 7.51
C THR A 65 23.88 -13.46 8.17
N SER A 66 23.94 -13.40 9.51
CA SER A 66 23.43 -12.29 10.31
C SER A 66 24.08 -10.94 10.00
N ALA A 67 25.32 -10.94 9.46
CA ALA A 67 25.98 -9.72 9.00
C ALA A 67 25.24 -9.05 7.83
N ASP A 68 24.62 -9.83 6.93
CA ASP A 68 23.79 -9.33 5.84
C ASP A 68 22.50 -8.70 6.39
N VAL A 69 21.91 -9.29 7.43
CA VAL A 69 20.75 -8.75 8.12
C VAL A 69 21.06 -7.40 8.75
N SER A 70 22.16 -7.32 9.52
CA SER A 70 22.59 -6.06 10.14
C SER A 70 22.83 -4.96 9.09
N PHE A 71 23.53 -5.27 8.03
CA PHE A 71 23.77 -4.35 6.92
C PHE A 71 22.47 -3.87 6.29
N SER A 72 21.55 -4.79 5.97
CA SER A 72 20.30 -4.48 5.28
C SER A 72 19.36 -3.61 6.13
N ILE A 73 19.17 -3.93 7.42
CA ILE A 73 18.33 -3.13 8.33
C ILE A 73 18.87 -1.70 8.47
N ASN A 74 20.20 -1.54 8.65
CA ASN A 74 20.82 -0.23 8.74
C ASN A 74 20.69 0.56 7.42
N THR A 75 20.80 -0.10 6.27
CA THR A 75 20.60 0.51 4.95
C THR A 75 19.15 0.95 4.76
N LEU A 76 18.18 0.11 5.11
CA LEU A 76 16.76 0.45 5.06
C LEU A 76 16.42 1.65 5.94
N LYS A 77 16.95 1.68 7.17
CA LYS A 77 16.80 2.82 8.09
C LYS A 77 17.30 4.12 7.49
N GLN A 78 18.38 4.08 6.71
CA GLN A 78 19.01 5.28 6.16
C GLN A 78 18.44 5.71 4.81
N PHE A 79 18.16 4.78 3.90
CA PHE A 79 17.89 5.07 2.50
C PHE A 79 16.47 4.74 2.02
N HIS A 80 15.79 3.75 2.62
CA HIS A 80 14.47 3.36 2.14
C HIS A 80 13.40 4.39 2.54
N PRO A 81 12.50 4.82 1.63
CA PRO A 81 11.51 5.88 1.90
C PRO A 81 10.63 5.62 3.13
N ARG A 82 10.15 4.39 3.32
CA ARG A 82 9.37 3.99 4.50
C ARG A 82 10.24 3.43 5.62
N GLY A 83 11.35 2.78 5.28
CA GLY A 83 12.28 2.19 6.24
C GLY A 83 12.83 3.20 7.24
N ARG A 84 13.02 4.47 6.83
CA ARG A 84 13.38 5.56 7.74
C ARG A 84 12.42 5.72 8.91
N GLY A 85 11.13 5.54 8.69
CA GLY A 85 10.12 5.59 9.75
C GLY A 85 10.00 4.24 10.48
N THR A 86 9.91 3.15 9.74
CA THR A 86 9.74 1.79 10.26
C THR A 86 10.87 1.38 11.20
N PHE A 87 12.11 1.69 10.84
CA PHE A 87 13.31 1.36 11.62
C PHE A 87 13.87 2.55 12.41
N ALA A 88 13.10 3.62 12.59
CA ALA A 88 13.56 4.82 13.31
C ALA A 88 14.06 4.52 14.71
N SER A 89 13.36 3.64 15.43
CA SER A 89 13.67 3.24 16.79
C SER A 89 14.84 2.24 16.92
N VAL A 90 15.34 1.70 15.79
CA VAL A 90 16.49 0.76 15.84
C VAL A 90 17.75 1.52 16.24
N THR A 91 18.37 1.12 17.33
CA THR A 91 19.65 1.66 17.82
C THR A 91 20.82 0.81 17.36
N GLU A 92 20.63 -0.50 17.30
CA GLU A 92 21.70 -1.45 17.00
C GLU A 92 21.09 -2.73 16.39
N VAL A 93 21.86 -3.42 15.55
CA VAL A 93 21.59 -4.80 15.13
C VAL A 93 22.80 -5.65 15.52
N ARG A 94 22.66 -6.45 16.59
CA ARG A 94 23.69 -7.35 17.09
C ARG A 94 23.69 -8.65 16.33
N THR A 95 24.88 -9.16 16.04
CA THR A 95 25.12 -10.43 15.34
C THR A 95 26.07 -11.30 16.14
N PRO A 96 25.62 -11.91 17.26
CA PRO A 96 26.49 -12.66 18.18
C PRO A 96 27.12 -13.91 17.53
N ASP A 97 26.48 -14.43 16.48
CA ASP A 97 26.96 -15.53 15.66
C ASP A 97 26.36 -15.39 14.23
N PRO A 98 26.84 -16.17 13.22
CA PRO A 98 26.40 -16.07 11.84
C PRO A 98 24.90 -16.33 11.61
N TYR A 99 24.19 -16.92 12.56
CA TYR A 99 22.79 -17.34 12.40
C TYR A 99 21.85 -16.73 13.44
N THR A 100 22.31 -15.71 14.16
CA THR A 100 21.48 -14.95 15.10
C THR A 100 21.59 -13.46 14.82
N ALA A 101 20.45 -12.80 14.60
CA ALA A 101 20.34 -11.35 14.51
C ALA A 101 19.42 -10.83 15.62
N ILE A 102 19.86 -9.79 16.34
CA ILE A 102 19.07 -9.14 17.40
C ILE A 102 18.92 -7.66 17.06
N ILE A 103 17.72 -7.24 16.73
CA ILE A 103 17.41 -5.83 16.47
C ILE A 103 17.05 -5.19 17.82
N VAL A 104 17.79 -4.15 18.22
CA VAL A 104 17.63 -3.44 19.48
C VAL A 104 17.00 -2.08 19.21
N LEU A 105 16.01 -1.71 20.01
CA LEU A 105 15.22 -0.49 19.88
C LEU A 105 15.38 0.42 21.10
N ASP A 106 15.22 1.74 20.92
CA ASP A 106 15.12 2.74 22.00
C ASP A 106 13.70 2.85 22.59
N LYS A 107 12.69 2.42 21.84
CA LYS A 107 11.29 2.32 22.26
C LYS A 107 10.58 1.20 21.52
N PRO A 108 9.52 0.60 22.08
CA PRO A 108 8.77 -0.44 21.39
C PRO A 108 8.25 0.02 20.04
N ALA A 109 8.30 -0.86 19.03
CA ALA A 109 7.80 -0.60 17.68
C ALA A 109 7.18 -1.88 17.08
N PRO A 110 5.99 -2.29 17.54
CA PRO A 110 5.36 -3.56 17.14
C PRO A 110 5.11 -3.67 15.64
N ALA A 111 4.91 -2.54 14.93
CA ALA A 111 4.80 -2.51 13.47
C ALA A 111 6.06 -3.05 12.75
N MET A 112 7.22 -3.02 13.37
CA MET A 112 8.46 -3.51 12.78
C MET A 112 8.35 -5.00 12.43
N LEU A 113 7.71 -5.81 13.28
CA LEU A 113 7.58 -7.23 13.03
C LEU A 113 6.74 -7.54 11.77
N THR A 114 5.82 -6.66 11.38
CA THR A 114 5.02 -6.80 10.16
C THR A 114 5.69 -6.19 8.92
N ALA A 115 6.80 -5.48 9.08
CA ALA A 115 7.50 -4.79 8.01
C ALA A 115 8.60 -5.64 7.32
N LEU A 116 8.82 -6.89 7.75
CA LEU A 116 9.99 -7.68 7.36
C LEU A 116 9.78 -8.57 6.11
N ALA A 117 8.76 -8.26 5.29
CA ALA A 117 8.53 -8.92 4.01
C ALA A 117 9.54 -8.49 2.94
N SER A 118 9.73 -9.36 1.96
CA SER A 118 10.72 -9.20 0.88
C SER A 118 10.59 -7.88 0.09
N ALA A 119 9.37 -7.45 -0.17
CA ALA A 119 9.12 -6.23 -0.95
C ALA A 119 9.28 -4.93 -0.15
N GLU A 120 9.27 -5.00 1.19
CA GLU A 120 9.40 -3.84 2.07
C GLU A 120 10.78 -3.77 2.73
N SER A 121 11.31 -4.93 3.12
CA SER A 121 12.58 -5.03 3.84
C SER A 121 13.43 -6.18 3.28
N PRO A 122 13.91 -6.04 2.03
CA PRO A 122 14.78 -7.05 1.43
C PRO A 122 16.08 -7.15 2.19
N ILE A 123 16.56 -8.39 2.38
CA ILE A 123 17.93 -8.62 2.79
C ILE A 123 18.80 -8.69 1.54
N VAL A 124 19.90 -7.95 1.56
CA VAL A 124 20.84 -7.83 0.43
C VAL A 124 22.24 -8.31 0.83
N PRO A 125 23.04 -8.84 -0.11
CA PRO A 125 24.37 -9.35 0.19
C PRO A 125 25.34 -8.22 0.56
N ARG A 126 25.73 -8.15 1.84
CA ARG A 126 26.63 -7.14 2.38
C ARG A 126 27.86 -6.95 1.51
N HIS A 127 28.48 -8.06 1.07
CA HIS A 127 29.72 -8.06 0.30
C HIS A 127 29.62 -7.40 -1.09
N LEU A 128 28.40 -7.14 -1.61
CA LEU A 128 28.18 -6.47 -2.89
C LEU A 128 27.73 -5.01 -2.74
N TYR A 129 27.31 -4.62 -1.52
CA TYR A 129 26.78 -3.29 -1.27
C TYR A 129 27.65 -2.47 -0.32
N GLU A 130 28.35 -3.09 0.64
CA GLU A 130 29.18 -2.38 1.60
C GLU A 130 30.30 -1.60 0.94
N GLY A 131 30.51 -0.35 1.38
CA GLY A 131 31.51 0.56 0.78
C GLY A 131 31.12 1.17 -0.56
N THR A 132 29.89 0.91 -1.06
CA THR A 132 29.39 1.50 -2.32
C THR A 132 28.35 2.57 -2.05
N ASP A 133 28.03 3.40 -3.05
CA ASP A 133 26.83 4.23 -3.01
C ASP A 133 25.59 3.37 -3.25
N ILE A 134 24.73 3.30 -2.24
CA ILE A 134 23.50 2.49 -2.28
C ILE A 134 22.57 2.92 -3.43
N ALA A 135 22.51 4.22 -3.76
CA ALA A 135 21.60 4.73 -4.79
C ALA A 135 22.00 4.26 -6.19
N THR A 136 23.29 4.18 -6.47
CA THR A 136 23.86 3.88 -7.78
C THR A 136 24.48 2.49 -7.91
N ASN A 137 24.41 1.66 -6.84
CA ASN A 137 24.95 0.31 -6.85
C ASN A 137 24.38 -0.50 -8.02
N LYS A 138 25.25 -1.13 -8.81
CA LYS A 138 24.86 -1.92 -10.00
C LYS A 138 23.89 -3.06 -9.68
N HIS A 139 23.98 -3.63 -8.47
CA HIS A 139 23.13 -4.73 -8.04
C HIS A 139 21.68 -4.30 -7.75
N ASN A 140 21.37 -3.02 -7.77
CA ASN A 140 19.98 -2.55 -7.83
C ASN A 140 19.32 -2.89 -9.19
N ARG A 141 20.13 -3.08 -10.26
CA ARG A 141 19.66 -3.41 -11.61
C ARG A 141 19.95 -4.87 -11.99
N GLU A 142 21.03 -5.43 -11.49
CA GLU A 142 21.48 -6.82 -11.68
C GLU A 142 21.52 -7.52 -10.32
N PRO A 143 20.33 -7.79 -9.72
CA PRO A 143 20.27 -8.25 -8.33
C PRO A 143 20.85 -9.64 -8.12
N VAL A 144 21.56 -9.77 -7.00
CA VAL A 144 21.98 -11.03 -6.40
C VAL A 144 21.16 -11.19 -5.11
N GLY A 145 20.41 -12.29 -5.00
CA GLY A 145 19.52 -12.56 -3.86
C GLY A 145 19.69 -13.97 -3.33
N THR A 146 18.81 -14.35 -2.41
CA THR A 146 18.66 -15.71 -1.88
C THR A 146 17.43 -16.40 -2.44
N GLY A 147 16.61 -15.67 -3.19
CA GLY A 147 15.27 -16.05 -3.61
C GLY A 147 15.19 -17.19 -4.63
N PRO A 148 13.97 -17.62 -4.97
CA PRO A 148 13.72 -18.77 -5.83
C PRO A 148 14.16 -18.58 -7.28
N PHE A 149 14.32 -17.32 -7.72
CA PHE A 149 14.74 -17.02 -9.08
C PHE A 149 15.96 -16.11 -9.08
N ARG A 150 16.84 -16.32 -10.10
CA ARG A 150 18.04 -15.54 -10.36
C ARG A 150 17.77 -14.56 -11.49
N PHE A 151 18.32 -13.35 -11.38
CA PHE A 151 18.32 -12.37 -12.46
C PHE A 151 19.12 -12.91 -13.66
N LYS A 152 18.52 -12.82 -14.84
CA LYS A 152 19.19 -13.19 -16.11
C LYS A 152 19.49 -11.97 -16.96
N GLU A 153 18.46 -11.20 -17.31
CA GLU A 153 18.62 -10.01 -18.13
C GLU A 153 17.49 -9.00 -17.92
N TRP A 154 17.77 -7.77 -18.26
CA TRP A 154 16.80 -6.69 -18.33
C TRP A 154 16.97 -5.91 -19.62
N VAL A 155 16.05 -6.04 -20.55
CA VAL A 155 15.93 -5.20 -21.75
C VAL A 155 15.01 -4.03 -21.41
N GLN A 156 15.60 -2.84 -21.28
CA GLN A 156 14.90 -1.64 -20.82
C GLN A 156 13.70 -1.31 -21.72
N GLY A 157 12.53 -1.04 -21.13
CA GLY A 157 11.29 -0.76 -21.85
C GLY A 157 10.61 -2.00 -22.45
N SER A 158 11.22 -3.18 -22.39
CA SER A 158 10.70 -4.42 -22.97
C SER A 158 10.37 -5.47 -21.90
N HIS A 159 11.37 -6.04 -21.24
CA HIS A 159 11.15 -7.14 -20.30
C HIS A 159 12.32 -7.37 -19.34
N VAL A 160 12.02 -8.12 -18.26
CA VAL A 160 13.01 -8.74 -17.36
C VAL A 160 12.85 -10.25 -17.43
N VAL A 161 13.97 -10.99 -17.53
CA VAL A 161 14.01 -12.45 -17.47
C VAL A 161 14.63 -12.90 -16.16
N LEU A 162 13.94 -13.80 -15.48
CA LEU A 162 14.41 -14.49 -14.30
C LEU A 162 14.48 -15.98 -14.59
N GLU A 163 15.52 -16.67 -14.10
CA GLU A 163 15.72 -18.12 -14.25
C GLU A 163 15.61 -18.81 -12.87
N ARG A 164 15.20 -20.07 -12.86
CA ARG A 164 15.15 -20.91 -11.64
C ARG A 164 16.50 -20.83 -10.91
N ASN A 165 16.43 -20.64 -9.58
CA ASN A 165 17.59 -20.87 -8.71
C ASN A 165 17.70 -22.37 -8.39
N PRO A 166 18.68 -23.13 -8.98
CA PRO A 166 18.82 -24.55 -8.71
C PRO A 166 19.25 -24.86 -7.28
N ASP A 167 19.84 -23.87 -6.58
CA ASP A 167 20.34 -23.99 -5.23
C ASP A 167 19.39 -23.37 -4.19
N TYR A 168 18.13 -23.08 -4.57
CA TYR A 168 17.16 -22.53 -3.66
C TYR A 168 16.98 -23.43 -2.45
N TRP A 169 16.96 -22.84 -1.27
CA TRP A 169 16.98 -23.55 0.01
C TRP A 169 15.69 -24.35 0.30
N ASP A 170 14.53 -23.93 -0.26
CA ASP A 170 13.22 -24.56 -0.03
C ASP A 170 12.88 -25.55 -1.16
N LYS A 171 13.55 -26.72 -1.13
CA LYS A 171 13.31 -27.79 -2.10
C LYS A 171 11.91 -28.39 -1.94
N PRO A 172 11.21 -28.79 -3.04
CA PRO A 172 11.67 -28.80 -4.46
C PRO A 172 11.41 -27.49 -5.23
N LYS A 173 11.07 -26.42 -4.55
CA LYS A 173 10.78 -25.12 -5.17
C LYS A 173 12.03 -24.46 -5.78
N PRO A 174 11.83 -23.50 -6.71
CA PRO A 174 10.58 -23.15 -7.38
C PRO A 174 10.20 -24.16 -8.45
N TYR A 175 8.93 -24.20 -8.84
CA TYR A 175 8.43 -25.16 -9.85
C TYR A 175 8.59 -24.66 -11.28
N LEU A 176 8.69 -23.35 -11.51
CA LEU A 176 8.92 -22.77 -12.82
C LEU A 176 10.44 -22.76 -13.17
N ASP A 177 10.76 -22.97 -14.45
CA ASP A 177 12.12 -22.83 -14.95
C ASP A 177 12.51 -21.37 -15.19
N ARG A 178 11.54 -20.54 -15.59
CA ARG A 178 11.75 -19.16 -15.99
C ARG A 178 10.50 -18.29 -15.80
N ILE A 179 10.71 -17.01 -15.47
CA ILE A 179 9.70 -15.96 -15.48
C ILE A 179 10.14 -14.87 -16.44
N VAL A 180 9.23 -14.44 -17.33
CA VAL A 180 9.42 -13.27 -18.19
C VAL A 180 8.43 -12.20 -17.78
N VAL A 181 8.92 -11.10 -17.21
CA VAL A 181 8.10 -9.94 -16.85
C VAL A 181 8.13 -8.96 -18.02
N ARG A 182 7.02 -8.80 -18.72
CA ARG A 182 6.87 -7.91 -19.87
C ARG A 182 6.35 -6.54 -19.48
N PHE A 183 6.92 -5.50 -20.09
CA PHE A 183 6.46 -4.13 -19.93
C PHE A 183 5.60 -3.73 -21.14
N LEU A 184 4.29 -3.69 -20.94
CA LEU A 184 3.31 -3.31 -21.96
C LEU A 184 2.59 -2.03 -21.49
N PRO A 185 3.02 -0.83 -21.93
CA PRO A 185 2.44 0.44 -21.47
C PRO A 185 0.96 0.60 -21.85
N ASP A 186 0.60 0.15 -23.04
CA ASP A 186 -0.74 0.29 -23.58
C ASP A 186 -1.72 -0.74 -22.97
N PRO A 187 -2.87 -0.31 -22.41
CA PRO A 187 -3.83 -1.23 -21.77
C PRO A 187 -4.53 -2.16 -22.78
N VAL A 188 -4.69 -1.75 -24.05
CA VAL A 188 -5.28 -2.59 -25.08
C VAL A 188 -4.34 -3.70 -25.45
N ALA A 189 -3.03 -3.38 -25.58
CA ALA A 189 -1.99 -4.39 -25.84
C ALA A 189 -1.89 -5.39 -24.68
N ARG A 190 -2.02 -4.94 -23.41
CA ARG A 190 -2.05 -5.84 -22.25
C ARG A 190 -3.24 -6.80 -22.30
N ALA A 191 -4.42 -6.27 -22.61
CA ALA A 191 -5.63 -7.08 -22.76
C ALA A 191 -5.47 -8.13 -23.85
N ALA A 192 -4.98 -7.74 -25.03
CA ALA A 192 -4.74 -8.64 -26.17
C ALA A 192 -3.72 -9.74 -25.83
N ALA A 193 -2.62 -9.40 -25.16
CA ALA A 193 -1.59 -10.35 -24.75
C ALA A 193 -2.10 -11.42 -23.76
N LEU A 194 -2.98 -11.03 -22.83
CA LEU A 194 -3.67 -11.96 -21.93
C LEU A 194 -4.66 -12.85 -22.69
N GLU A 195 -5.44 -12.27 -23.59
CA GLU A 195 -6.47 -12.98 -24.35
C GLU A 195 -5.87 -13.99 -25.34
N SER A 196 -4.77 -13.64 -26.02
CA SER A 196 -4.06 -14.54 -26.93
C SER A 196 -3.26 -15.64 -26.22
N GLY A 197 -2.91 -15.43 -24.96
CA GLY A 197 -2.04 -16.34 -24.22
C GLY A 197 -0.55 -16.04 -24.33
N GLU A 198 -0.20 -14.90 -24.86
CA GLU A 198 1.18 -14.40 -24.85
C GLU A 198 1.66 -14.03 -23.44
N VAL A 199 0.70 -13.65 -22.55
CA VAL A 199 0.90 -13.40 -21.12
C VAL A 199 -0.04 -14.30 -20.32
N ASP A 200 0.49 -14.91 -19.27
CA ASP A 200 -0.24 -15.87 -18.42
C ASP A 200 -0.80 -15.23 -17.13
N LEU A 201 -0.24 -14.11 -16.68
CA LEU A 201 -0.62 -13.48 -15.40
C LEU A 201 -0.44 -11.97 -15.47
N GLY A 202 -1.42 -11.22 -14.97
CA GLY A 202 -1.31 -9.78 -14.79
C GLY A 202 -2.22 -9.25 -13.68
N ASN A 203 -1.70 -8.34 -12.84
CA ASN A 203 -2.49 -7.67 -11.81
C ASN A 203 -2.72 -6.21 -12.18
N ALA A 204 -3.96 -5.73 -12.05
CA ALA A 204 -4.39 -4.38 -12.41
C ALA A 204 -3.97 -3.95 -13.84
N VAL A 205 -4.00 -4.86 -14.79
CA VAL A 205 -3.44 -4.68 -16.14
C VAL A 205 -4.49 -4.36 -17.21
N ILE A 206 -5.77 -4.55 -16.91
CA ILE A 206 -6.89 -4.25 -17.83
C ILE A 206 -7.83 -3.22 -17.21
N PRO A 207 -8.57 -2.44 -18.02
CA PRO A 207 -9.63 -1.58 -17.51
C PRO A 207 -10.70 -2.38 -16.77
N LEU A 208 -11.27 -1.83 -15.69
CA LEU A 208 -12.32 -2.51 -14.90
C LEU A 208 -13.55 -2.85 -15.72
N SER A 209 -13.88 -2.06 -16.74
CA SER A 209 -14.98 -2.32 -17.70
C SER A 209 -14.82 -3.64 -18.47
N GLU A 210 -13.57 -4.13 -18.63
CA GLU A 210 -13.28 -5.36 -19.37
C GLU A 210 -13.32 -6.61 -18.47
N VAL A 211 -13.26 -6.46 -17.15
CA VAL A 211 -13.14 -7.59 -16.21
C VAL A 211 -14.24 -8.63 -16.41
N ALA A 212 -15.50 -8.17 -16.56
CA ALA A 212 -16.63 -9.09 -16.80
C ALA A 212 -16.50 -9.88 -18.11
N ARG A 213 -15.95 -9.29 -19.17
CA ARG A 213 -15.66 -9.96 -20.44
C ARG A 213 -14.56 -11.01 -20.27
N PHE A 214 -13.47 -10.65 -19.59
CA PHE A 214 -12.36 -11.58 -19.31
C PHE A 214 -12.81 -12.78 -18.46
N GLY A 215 -13.71 -12.58 -17.49
CA GLY A 215 -14.28 -13.66 -16.68
C GLY A 215 -15.08 -14.69 -17.46
N LYS A 216 -15.50 -14.39 -18.70
CA LYS A 216 -16.20 -15.34 -19.60
C LYS A 216 -15.25 -16.15 -20.49
N LEU A 217 -13.96 -15.80 -20.54
CA LEU A 217 -12.98 -16.50 -21.37
C LEU A 217 -12.57 -17.81 -20.69
N PRO A 218 -12.78 -18.98 -21.33
CA PRO A 218 -12.56 -20.30 -20.67
C PRO A 218 -11.12 -20.50 -20.18
N ARG A 219 -10.15 -19.87 -20.85
CA ARG A 219 -8.72 -19.99 -20.55
C ARG A 219 -8.30 -19.18 -19.32
N LEU A 220 -9.07 -18.16 -18.93
CA LEU A 220 -8.70 -17.20 -17.91
C LEU A 220 -9.50 -17.37 -16.61
N VAL A 221 -8.94 -16.87 -15.54
CA VAL A 221 -9.56 -16.69 -14.24
C VAL A 221 -9.42 -15.24 -13.83
N VAL A 222 -10.50 -14.65 -13.34
CA VAL A 222 -10.51 -13.31 -12.71
C VAL A 222 -10.51 -13.53 -11.21
N ASP A 223 -9.51 -12.97 -10.55
CA ASP A 223 -9.38 -12.96 -9.10
C ASP A 223 -9.45 -11.51 -8.59
N ALA A 224 -10.46 -11.21 -7.77
CA ALA A 224 -10.68 -9.92 -7.14
C ALA A 224 -10.27 -9.89 -5.66
N SER A 225 -9.43 -10.82 -5.24
CA SER A 225 -8.92 -10.91 -3.87
C SER A 225 -8.09 -9.70 -3.50
N GLN A 226 -8.29 -9.20 -2.28
CA GLN A 226 -7.44 -8.15 -1.73
C GLN A 226 -6.16 -8.76 -1.14
N TRP A 227 -5.06 -8.03 -1.25
CA TRP A 227 -3.78 -8.42 -0.66
C TRP A 227 -3.52 -7.56 0.60
N PRO A 228 -3.70 -8.14 1.79
CA PRO A 228 -3.68 -7.37 3.04
C PRO A 228 -2.39 -6.60 3.28
N TYR A 229 -1.26 -7.11 2.78
CA TYR A 229 0.04 -6.47 2.97
C TYR A 229 0.14 -5.10 2.30
N TRP A 230 -0.60 -4.88 1.21
CA TRP A 230 -0.53 -3.63 0.44
C TRP A 230 -1.73 -2.72 0.64
N GLY A 231 -2.92 -3.26 0.78
CA GLY A 231 -4.18 -2.58 1.07
C GLY A 231 -4.32 -1.17 0.51
N ASN A 232 -4.65 -1.02 -0.77
CA ASN A 232 -5.00 0.28 -1.34
C ASN A 232 -6.29 0.79 -0.69
N HIS A 233 -6.31 2.06 -0.31
CA HIS A 233 -7.46 2.72 0.28
C HIS A 233 -7.70 4.06 -0.40
N GLN A 234 -8.86 4.22 -1.04
CA GLN A 234 -9.24 5.46 -1.71
C GLN A 234 -10.09 6.33 -0.79
N GLN A 235 -9.81 7.62 -0.80
CA GLN A 235 -10.44 8.61 0.05
C GLN A 235 -10.43 9.98 -0.63
N VAL A 236 -11.28 10.87 -0.16
CA VAL A 236 -11.31 12.27 -0.58
C VAL A 236 -11.03 13.14 0.63
N TYR A 237 -9.86 13.78 0.66
CA TYR A 237 -9.48 14.70 1.73
C TYR A 237 -10.14 16.05 1.57
N PHE A 238 -10.51 16.65 2.68
CA PHE A 238 -10.79 18.08 2.78
C PHE A 238 -9.52 18.85 3.18
N ASN A 239 -9.29 19.99 2.59
CA ASN A 239 -8.31 20.94 3.09
C ASN A 239 -8.91 21.71 4.27
N LEU A 240 -8.57 21.37 5.49
CA LEU A 240 -9.17 21.97 6.70
C LEU A 240 -8.72 23.44 6.92
N ASP A 241 -7.75 23.94 6.14
CA ASP A 241 -7.42 25.37 6.10
C ASP A 241 -8.31 26.15 5.12
N SER A 242 -9.03 25.46 4.23
CA SER A 242 -9.92 26.12 3.28
C SER A 242 -11.12 26.76 4.00
N PRO A 243 -11.41 28.03 3.77
CA PRO A 243 -12.57 28.70 4.35
C PRO A 243 -13.90 28.07 3.93
N VAL A 244 -13.91 27.33 2.81
CA VAL A 244 -15.10 26.68 2.25
C VAL A 244 -15.45 25.41 3.01
N VAL A 245 -14.47 24.55 3.31
CA VAL A 245 -14.72 23.20 3.87
C VAL A 245 -14.20 22.99 5.29
N LYS A 246 -13.71 24.03 5.96
CA LYS A 246 -13.25 23.93 7.36
C LYS A 246 -14.39 23.64 8.36
N ASP A 247 -15.62 24.04 8.04
CA ASP A 247 -16.77 23.77 8.88
C ASP A 247 -17.19 22.31 8.79
N LEU A 248 -17.33 21.64 9.93
CA LEU A 248 -17.73 20.24 10.02
C LEU A 248 -19.11 19.97 9.42
N ASN A 249 -20.07 20.91 9.58
CA ASN A 249 -21.42 20.72 9.05
C ASN A 249 -21.43 20.77 7.51
N ILE A 250 -20.57 21.61 6.92
CA ILE A 250 -20.38 21.64 5.47
C ILE A 250 -19.74 20.33 4.99
N ARG A 251 -18.70 19.83 5.66
CA ARG A 251 -18.10 18.55 5.32
C ARG A 251 -19.09 17.40 5.44
N ARG A 252 -19.91 17.40 6.48
CA ARG A 252 -20.99 16.40 6.68
C ARG A 252 -22.01 16.46 5.55
N ALA A 253 -22.46 17.65 5.16
CA ALA A 253 -23.39 17.82 4.04
C ALA A 253 -22.78 17.31 2.71
N ILE A 254 -21.52 17.64 2.46
CA ILE A 254 -20.80 17.11 1.29
C ILE A 254 -20.71 15.57 1.33
N ALA A 255 -20.39 14.99 2.48
CA ALA A 255 -20.31 13.53 2.64
C ALA A 255 -21.69 12.86 2.44
N GLN A 256 -22.77 13.45 2.92
CA GLN A 256 -24.14 12.97 2.71
C GLN A 256 -24.62 13.07 1.24
N ALA A 257 -24.00 13.93 0.43
CA ALA A 257 -24.32 14.06 -0.98
C ALA A 257 -23.66 12.98 -1.85
N ILE A 258 -22.69 12.24 -1.33
CA ILE A 258 -21.91 11.25 -2.09
C ILE A 258 -22.37 9.83 -1.71
N ASP A 259 -23.02 9.15 -2.67
CA ASP A 259 -23.37 7.74 -2.53
C ASP A 259 -22.15 6.87 -2.88
N VAL A 260 -21.45 6.40 -1.84
CA VAL A 260 -20.24 5.57 -2.01
C VAL A 260 -20.58 4.18 -2.58
N ASN A 261 -21.79 3.65 -2.35
CA ASN A 261 -22.21 2.39 -2.96
C ASN A 261 -22.48 2.57 -4.46
N ALA A 262 -23.15 3.66 -4.84
CA ALA A 262 -23.31 4.00 -6.25
C ALA A 262 -21.96 4.26 -6.93
N TYR A 263 -21.01 4.91 -6.23
CA TYR A 263 -19.63 5.05 -6.69
C TYR A 263 -18.98 3.69 -6.98
N ASN A 264 -19.08 2.74 -6.05
CA ASN A 264 -18.55 1.39 -6.26
C ASN A 264 -19.12 0.74 -7.52
N ASN A 265 -20.42 0.87 -7.75
CA ASN A 265 -21.07 0.27 -8.91
C ASN A 265 -20.68 0.97 -10.23
N VAL A 266 -20.61 2.30 -10.24
CA VAL A 266 -20.41 3.09 -11.47
C VAL A 266 -18.92 3.22 -11.83
N VAL A 267 -18.04 3.45 -10.83
CA VAL A 267 -16.61 3.70 -11.06
C VAL A 267 -15.80 2.42 -10.93
N TRP A 268 -16.11 1.61 -9.91
CA TRP A 268 -15.38 0.37 -9.62
C TRP A 268 -16.08 -0.90 -10.13
N PHE A 269 -17.20 -0.75 -10.86
CA PHE A 269 -17.96 -1.89 -11.41
C PHE A 269 -18.33 -2.97 -10.40
N GLY A 270 -18.48 -2.60 -9.12
CA GLY A 270 -18.79 -3.49 -8.01
C GLY A 270 -17.58 -4.26 -7.43
N TYR A 271 -16.39 -4.07 -7.95
CA TYR A 271 -15.20 -4.81 -7.52
C TYR A 271 -14.50 -4.21 -6.29
N GLY A 272 -14.81 -2.99 -5.89
CA GLY A 272 -14.25 -2.35 -4.71
C GLY A 272 -14.80 -2.90 -3.40
N LYS A 273 -14.11 -2.66 -2.29
CA LYS A 273 -14.55 -3.01 -0.93
C LYS A 273 -14.84 -1.74 -0.14
N VAL A 274 -16.11 -1.35 -0.14
CA VAL A 274 -16.60 -0.10 0.46
C VAL A 274 -16.52 -0.15 1.99
N THR A 275 -15.95 0.87 2.61
CA THR A 275 -15.93 1.07 4.07
C THR A 275 -15.90 2.55 4.42
N GLY A 276 -16.55 2.94 5.53
CA GLY A 276 -16.45 4.28 6.12
C GLY A 276 -15.24 4.46 7.04
N SER A 277 -14.44 3.42 7.24
CA SER A 277 -13.29 3.42 8.13
C SER A 277 -12.03 3.82 7.36
N ILE A 278 -11.14 4.56 8.03
CA ILE A 278 -9.77 4.88 7.55
C ILE A 278 -8.83 3.68 7.50
N ILE A 279 -9.22 2.56 8.10
CA ILE A 279 -8.50 1.28 8.04
C ILE A 279 -9.29 0.33 7.16
N GLY A 280 -8.69 -0.15 6.08
CA GLY A 280 -9.33 -1.04 5.11
C GLY A 280 -9.71 -2.41 5.69
N GLN A 281 -10.76 -3.02 5.12
CA GLN A 281 -11.31 -4.31 5.58
C GLN A 281 -10.30 -5.48 5.52
N ALA A 282 -9.29 -5.39 4.64
CA ALA A 282 -8.24 -6.39 4.55
C ALA A 282 -7.35 -6.45 5.81
N MET A 283 -7.31 -5.36 6.60
CA MET A 283 -6.61 -5.32 7.90
C MET A 283 -7.53 -5.82 9.03
N THR A 284 -7.94 -7.07 8.95
CA THR A 284 -8.95 -7.71 9.84
C THR A 284 -8.68 -7.50 11.33
N ARG A 285 -7.40 -7.45 11.72
CA ARG A 285 -6.97 -7.26 13.12
C ARG A 285 -7.35 -5.90 13.68
N TYR A 286 -7.46 -4.87 12.87
CA TYR A 286 -7.61 -3.47 13.29
C TYR A 286 -8.88 -2.80 12.77
N HIS A 287 -9.46 -3.30 11.68
CA HIS A 287 -10.65 -2.74 11.07
C HIS A 287 -11.86 -2.77 12.02
N ASP A 288 -12.56 -1.64 12.16
CA ASP A 288 -13.85 -1.56 12.86
C ASP A 288 -14.99 -1.47 11.85
N SER A 289 -15.71 -2.58 11.68
CA SER A 289 -16.85 -2.66 10.77
C SER A 289 -18.09 -1.86 11.26
N SER A 290 -18.07 -1.35 12.49
CA SER A 290 -19.15 -0.48 13.00
C SER A 290 -19.05 0.96 12.49
N VAL A 291 -17.87 1.39 12.03
CA VAL A 291 -17.67 2.71 11.43
C VAL A 291 -18.30 2.75 10.05
N ARG A 292 -19.31 3.60 9.91
CA ARG A 292 -20.11 3.75 8.69
C ARG A 292 -19.84 5.09 8.01
N HIS A 293 -20.10 5.14 6.71
CA HIS A 293 -20.23 6.42 5.99
C HIS A 293 -21.35 7.27 6.58
N GLN A 294 -21.26 8.57 6.35
CA GLN A 294 -22.45 9.41 6.51
C GLN A 294 -23.57 8.84 5.63
N PRO A 295 -24.80 8.74 6.12
CA PRO A 295 -25.93 8.26 5.31
C PRO A 295 -26.06 9.11 4.05
N PHE A 296 -26.22 8.46 2.89
CA PHE A 296 -26.53 9.18 1.65
C PHE A 296 -27.91 9.80 1.76
N ASP A 297 -27.96 11.11 1.91
CA ASP A 297 -29.19 11.90 1.99
C ASP A 297 -28.95 13.32 1.43
N PRO A 298 -29.09 13.50 0.11
CA PRO A 298 -28.93 14.82 -0.49
C PRO A 298 -29.91 15.88 0.02
N LYS A 299 -31.10 15.48 0.48
CA LYS A 299 -32.08 16.43 1.06
C LYS A 299 -31.63 16.94 2.41
N ALA A 300 -31.15 16.07 3.29
CA ALA A 300 -30.54 16.46 4.56
C ALA A 300 -29.30 17.34 4.32
N ALA A 301 -28.49 17.00 3.32
CA ALA A 301 -27.33 17.82 2.92
C ALA A 301 -27.73 19.24 2.51
N GLU A 302 -28.76 19.38 1.67
CA GLU A 302 -29.29 20.70 1.26
C GLU A 302 -29.81 21.50 2.47
N ALA A 303 -30.59 20.87 3.35
CA ALA A 303 -31.11 21.50 4.55
C ALA A 303 -29.98 21.97 5.49
N ALA A 304 -28.92 21.18 5.64
CA ALA A 304 -27.73 21.55 6.43
C ALA A 304 -27.00 22.76 5.83
N LEU A 305 -26.85 22.82 4.51
CA LEU A 305 -26.24 23.95 3.81
C LEU A 305 -27.12 25.22 3.93
N ASP A 306 -28.44 25.08 3.84
CA ASP A 306 -29.38 26.20 4.04
C ASP A 306 -29.28 26.76 5.47
N ALA A 307 -29.21 25.87 6.48
CA ALA A 307 -29.04 26.24 7.88
C ALA A 307 -27.70 26.94 8.15
N ALA A 308 -26.64 26.57 7.40
CA ALA A 308 -25.32 27.23 7.42
C ALA A 308 -25.31 28.58 6.68
N GLY A 309 -26.44 29.03 6.15
CA GLY A 309 -26.54 30.29 5.38
C GLY A 309 -26.08 30.20 3.94
N LEU A 310 -25.71 29.03 3.47
CA LEU A 310 -25.22 28.76 2.10
C LEU A 310 -26.39 28.45 1.17
N LYS A 311 -27.30 29.43 0.96
CA LYS A 311 -28.48 29.28 0.10
C LYS A 311 -28.10 29.23 -1.38
N ARG A 312 -28.96 28.61 -2.19
CA ARG A 312 -28.80 28.63 -3.66
C ARG A 312 -28.96 30.05 -4.19
N GLY A 313 -27.98 30.49 -5.00
CA GLY A 313 -28.08 31.72 -5.77
C GLY A 313 -29.04 31.58 -6.94
N ALA A 314 -29.23 32.67 -7.71
CA ALA A 314 -30.13 32.71 -8.89
C ALA A 314 -29.75 31.66 -9.96
N ASN A 315 -28.48 31.29 -10.04
CA ASN A 315 -27.98 30.26 -10.96
C ASN A 315 -28.05 28.84 -10.37
N GLY A 316 -28.65 28.65 -9.19
CA GLY A 316 -28.76 27.37 -8.49
C GLY A 316 -27.51 26.94 -7.74
N ILE A 317 -26.42 27.69 -7.80
CA ILE A 317 -25.15 27.39 -7.14
C ILE A 317 -25.12 28.06 -5.77
N ARG A 318 -24.66 27.33 -4.74
CA ARG A 318 -24.46 27.80 -3.38
C ARG A 318 -23.05 28.38 -3.20
N PHE A 319 -22.07 27.61 -3.61
CA PHE A 319 -20.66 27.99 -3.59
C PHE A 319 -19.86 27.12 -4.58
N LYS A 320 -18.62 27.52 -4.82
CA LYS A 320 -17.65 26.77 -5.63
C LYS A 320 -16.56 26.20 -4.75
N LEU A 321 -15.98 25.07 -5.17
CA LEU A 321 -14.80 24.47 -4.57
C LEU A 321 -13.88 23.87 -5.64
N ARG A 322 -12.59 23.82 -5.33
CA ARG A 322 -11.57 23.20 -6.19
C ARG A 322 -11.44 21.73 -5.83
N LEU A 323 -11.68 20.86 -6.81
CA LEU A 323 -11.55 19.41 -6.67
C LEU A 323 -10.35 18.92 -7.49
N LEU A 324 -9.29 18.56 -6.81
CA LEU A 324 -8.14 17.90 -7.41
C LEU A 324 -8.28 16.38 -7.29
N TYR A 325 -7.57 15.63 -8.10
CA TYR A 325 -7.46 14.19 -7.96
C TYR A 325 -6.06 13.70 -8.39
N ASN A 326 -5.59 12.65 -7.72
CA ASN A 326 -4.33 12.01 -8.08
C ASN A 326 -4.43 11.46 -9.52
N PRO A 327 -3.49 11.79 -10.42
CA PRO A 327 -3.55 11.37 -11.83
C PRO A 327 -3.47 9.86 -12.06
N PHE A 328 -3.15 9.07 -11.04
CA PHE A 328 -3.26 7.60 -11.09
C PHE A 328 -4.69 7.09 -10.87
N LEU A 329 -5.62 7.94 -10.44
CA LEU A 329 -7.04 7.62 -10.40
C LEU A 329 -7.69 7.88 -11.77
N GLU A 330 -8.74 7.12 -12.07
CA GLU A 330 -9.55 7.41 -13.26
C GLU A 330 -10.29 8.75 -13.10
N ARG A 331 -10.33 9.54 -14.16
CA ARG A 331 -11.04 10.84 -14.17
C ARG A 331 -12.50 10.71 -13.74
N ARG A 332 -13.14 9.58 -14.04
CA ARG A 332 -14.54 9.33 -13.63
C ARG A 332 -14.74 9.40 -12.11
N THR A 333 -13.68 9.24 -11.30
CA THR A 333 -13.73 9.50 -9.86
C THR A 333 -14.10 10.95 -9.56
N ALA A 334 -13.39 11.90 -10.17
CA ALA A 334 -13.66 13.32 -9.99
C ALA A 334 -15.00 13.72 -10.62
N ASP A 335 -15.34 13.16 -11.77
CA ASP A 335 -16.64 13.42 -12.44
C ASP A 335 -17.82 12.93 -11.60
N PHE A 336 -17.72 11.77 -10.94
CA PHE A 336 -18.75 11.26 -10.04
C PHE A 336 -18.95 12.18 -8.83
N ILE A 337 -17.85 12.62 -8.19
CA ILE A 337 -17.88 13.54 -7.06
C ILE A 337 -18.53 14.86 -7.48
N ARG A 338 -18.10 15.45 -8.58
CA ARG A 338 -18.67 16.69 -9.13
C ARG A 338 -20.19 16.57 -9.36
N GLN A 339 -20.63 15.48 -10.00
CA GLN A 339 -22.06 15.25 -10.24
C GLN A 339 -22.86 15.07 -8.95
N SER A 340 -22.29 14.39 -7.96
CA SER A 340 -22.92 14.24 -6.65
C SER A 340 -23.10 15.59 -5.96
N LEU A 341 -22.08 16.44 -5.97
CA LEU A 341 -22.09 17.76 -5.35
C LEU A 341 -22.99 18.76 -6.09
N ALA A 342 -23.08 18.68 -7.41
CA ALA A 342 -23.99 19.52 -8.21
C ALA A 342 -25.47 19.36 -7.81
N ARG A 343 -25.88 18.16 -7.37
CA ARG A 343 -27.25 17.89 -6.88
C ARG A 343 -27.63 18.77 -5.70
N ILE A 344 -26.69 19.06 -4.83
CA ILE A 344 -26.88 19.92 -3.65
C ILE A 344 -26.46 21.38 -3.89
N GLY A 345 -26.21 21.77 -5.16
CA GLY A 345 -25.87 23.14 -5.54
C GLY A 345 -24.41 23.53 -5.30
N VAL A 346 -23.51 22.58 -5.11
CA VAL A 346 -22.07 22.84 -4.98
C VAL A 346 -21.39 22.63 -6.34
N ASP A 347 -20.73 23.68 -6.82
CA ASP A 347 -19.99 23.65 -8.09
C ASP A 347 -18.53 23.23 -7.80
N ALA A 348 -18.23 21.95 -8.06
CA ALA A 348 -16.89 21.41 -7.90
C ALA A 348 -16.10 21.56 -9.20
N GLU A 349 -15.16 22.52 -9.22
CA GLU A 349 -14.25 22.75 -10.33
C GLU A 349 -13.13 21.71 -10.32
N ILE A 350 -13.12 20.84 -11.34
CA ILE A 350 -12.12 19.76 -11.44
C ILE A 350 -10.83 20.32 -12.02
N GLU A 351 -9.75 20.22 -11.28
CA GLU A 351 -8.40 20.55 -11.73
C GLU A 351 -7.59 19.25 -11.94
N ALA A 352 -7.12 19.01 -13.18
CA ALA A 352 -6.34 17.84 -13.56
C ALA A 352 -4.90 18.24 -13.88
N TYR A 353 -3.95 17.57 -13.29
CA TYR A 353 -2.52 17.86 -13.42
C TYR A 353 -1.70 16.59 -13.66
N ASP A 354 -0.47 16.73 -14.15
CA ASP A 354 0.52 15.67 -14.05
C ASP A 354 0.90 15.42 -12.57
N PHE A 355 1.57 14.29 -12.31
CA PHE A 355 1.85 13.87 -10.94
C PHE A 355 2.74 14.84 -10.15
N ALA A 356 3.74 15.45 -10.78
CA ALA A 356 4.64 16.40 -10.12
C ALA A 356 3.89 17.68 -9.76
N THR A 357 3.09 18.21 -10.67
CA THR A 357 2.24 19.38 -10.45
C THR A 357 1.16 19.09 -9.41
N TYR A 358 0.49 17.94 -9.48
CA TYR A 358 -0.49 17.52 -8.49
C TYR A 358 0.13 17.49 -7.07
N THR A 359 1.26 16.83 -6.90
CA THR A 359 1.91 16.75 -5.58
C THR A 359 2.33 18.12 -5.05
N ARG A 360 2.82 18.99 -5.92
CA ARG A 360 3.15 20.39 -5.56
C ARG A 360 1.90 21.16 -5.13
N LYS A 361 0.79 21.06 -5.90
CA LYS A 361 -0.49 21.73 -5.60
C LYS A 361 -1.06 21.30 -4.26
N VAL A 362 -1.08 20.00 -4.00
CA VAL A 362 -1.67 19.44 -2.77
C VAL A 362 -0.77 19.64 -1.55
N TYR A 363 0.51 19.26 -1.64
CA TYR A 363 1.37 19.14 -0.46
C TYR A 363 2.28 20.35 -0.22
N THR A 364 2.49 21.23 -1.22
CA THR A 364 3.33 22.44 -1.08
C THR A 364 2.47 23.69 -1.09
N GLU A 365 1.70 23.90 -2.17
CA GLU A 365 0.89 25.11 -2.33
C GLU A 365 -0.42 25.07 -1.56
N ARG A 366 -0.92 23.86 -1.25
CA ARG A 366 -2.23 23.61 -0.62
C ARG A 366 -3.39 24.26 -1.37
N ALA A 367 -3.25 24.31 -2.70
CA ALA A 367 -4.16 24.98 -3.62
C ALA A 367 -5.35 24.06 -4.01
N PHE A 368 -6.10 23.58 -3.03
CA PHE A 368 -7.28 22.72 -3.20
C PHE A 368 -8.28 22.93 -2.06
N ASP A 369 -9.53 22.58 -2.28
CA ASP A 369 -10.54 22.46 -1.21
C ASP A 369 -10.82 20.99 -0.91
N MET A 370 -10.86 20.16 -1.95
CA MET A 370 -10.97 18.69 -1.85
C MET A 370 -9.95 18.03 -2.80
N THR A 371 -9.44 16.88 -2.40
CA THR A 371 -8.60 16.06 -3.30
C THR A 371 -8.90 14.58 -3.15
N ALA A 372 -9.14 13.91 -4.29
CA ALA A 372 -9.28 12.45 -4.33
C ALA A 372 -7.90 11.80 -4.42
N GLU A 373 -7.64 10.87 -3.50
CA GLU A 373 -6.36 10.18 -3.37
C GLU A 373 -6.56 8.68 -3.12
N SER A 374 -5.58 7.87 -3.49
CA SER A 374 -5.52 6.46 -3.11
C SER A 374 -4.17 6.20 -2.46
N LEU A 375 -4.19 5.87 -1.18
CA LEU A 375 -3.00 5.57 -0.41
C LEU A 375 -3.01 4.12 0.08
N LEU A 376 -1.82 3.56 0.25
CA LEU A 376 -1.67 2.24 0.84
C LEU A 376 -1.89 2.33 2.35
N ASN A 377 -2.82 1.54 2.89
CA ASN A 377 -2.90 1.28 4.34
C ASN A 377 -1.68 0.49 4.82
N LEU A 378 -1.00 -0.21 3.90
CA LEU A 378 0.14 -1.06 4.16
C LEU A 378 -0.18 -2.18 5.17
N PHE A 379 0.86 -2.79 5.70
CA PHE A 379 0.80 -3.94 6.60
C PHE A 379 0.50 -3.56 8.06
N ASP A 380 0.54 -2.27 8.41
CA ASP A 380 0.27 -1.77 9.76
C ASP A 380 -0.25 -0.33 9.74
N PRO A 381 -1.30 0.02 10.53
CA PRO A 381 -1.84 1.38 10.55
C PRO A 381 -0.84 2.45 10.99
N THR A 382 0.18 2.13 11.80
CA THR A 382 1.22 3.10 12.17
C THR A 382 2.14 3.46 11.02
N VAL A 383 2.17 2.65 9.95
CA VAL A 383 2.92 2.94 8.73
C VAL A 383 2.03 3.59 7.66
N GLY A 384 0.85 3.03 7.42
CA GLY A 384 -0.03 3.47 6.35
C GLY A 384 -1.00 4.59 6.74
N VAL A 385 -1.62 4.51 7.91
CA VAL A 385 -2.70 5.41 8.36
C VAL A 385 -2.16 6.59 9.15
N GLN A 386 -1.25 6.36 10.09
CA GLN A 386 -0.67 7.41 10.92
C GLN A 386 -0.09 8.57 10.12
N ARG A 387 0.60 8.28 9.01
CA ARG A 387 1.20 9.32 8.16
C ARG A 387 0.20 10.35 7.64
N VAL A 388 -1.08 9.98 7.57
CA VAL A 388 -2.16 10.79 7.00
C VAL A 388 -2.92 11.58 8.08
N PHE A 389 -3.14 10.97 9.25
CA PHE A 389 -4.02 11.52 10.28
C PHE A 389 -3.30 12.05 11.51
N TRP A 390 -1.98 11.88 11.61
CA TRP A 390 -1.19 12.41 12.72
C TRP A 390 -0.85 13.88 12.50
N SER A 391 -1.18 14.77 13.44
CA SER A 391 -0.96 16.20 13.27
C SER A 391 0.51 16.57 13.07
N LYS A 392 1.42 15.88 13.77
CA LYS A 392 2.87 16.11 13.67
C LYS A 392 3.46 15.69 12.31
N ASN A 393 2.69 15.00 11.47
CA ASN A 393 3.09 14.67 10.11
C ASN A 393 2.52 15.65 9.06
N PHE A 394 1.96 16.76 9.48
CA PHE A 394 1.72 17.89 8.59
C PHE A 394 3.04 18.60 8.28
N LYS A 395 3.52 18.40 7.06
CA LYS A 395 4.81 18.95 6.60
C LYS A 395 4.67 19.47 5.18
N ILE A 396 4.77 20.78 5.01
CA ILE A 396 4.71 21.42 3.70
C ILE A 396 5.84 20.87 2.80
N GLY A 397 5.48 20.47 1.58
CA GLY A 397 6.41 19.91 0.60
C GLY A 397 6.69 18.41 0.75
N LEU A 398 6.10 17.73 1.77
CA LEU A 398 6.23 16.28 1.93
C LEU A 398 5.01 15.57 1.34
N PRO A 399 5.11 14.90 0.17
CA PRO A 399 4.01 14.16 -0.42
C PRO A 399 3.53 13.00 0.46
N PHE A 400 2.23 12.68 0.36
CA PHE A 400 1.58 11.56 1.05
C PHE A 400 1.63 11.66 2.59
N SER A 401 1.80 12.87 3.12
CA SER A 401 1.66 13.21 4.53
C SER A 401 0.21 13.63 4.84
N ASN A 402 -0.01 14.28 5.98
CA ASN A 402 -1.31 14.82 6.39
C ASN A 402 -1.76 15.99 5.48
N ALA A 403 -2.27 15.68 4.29
CA ALA A 403 -2.73 16.68 3.31
C ALA A 403 -3.93 17.49 3.82
N ALA A 404 -4.78 16.90 4.64
CA ALA A 404 -5.95 17.57 5.21
C ALA A 404 -5.56 18.69 6.20
N HIS A 405 -4.36 18.67 6.78
CA HIS A 405 -3.99 19.43 7.97
C HIS A 405 -4.90 19.09 9.16
N TYR A 406 -5.25 17.81 9.28
CA TYR A 406 -6.08 17.34 10.37
C TYR A 406 -5.33 17.44 11.70
N GLN A 407 -6.00 17.99 12.70
CA GLN A 407 -5.48 18.17 14.05
C GLN A 407 -6.59 17.77 15.05
N ASN A 408 -6.31 16.73 15.81
CA ASN A 408 -7.16 16.32 16.92
C ASN A 408 -6.27 15.68 18.00
N PRO A 409 -6.19 16.27 19.21
CA PRO A 409 -5.34 15.77 20.29
C PRO A 409 -5.65 14.33 20.71
N GLU A 410 -6.91 13.90 20.63
CA GLU A 410 -7.28 12.52 20.96
C GLU A 410 -6.83 11.54 19.85
N ALA A 411 -6.97 11.91 18.58
CA ALA A 411 -6.45 11.11 17.47
C ALA A 411 -4.92 10.97 17.56
N ASP A 412 -4.21 12.05 17.87
CA ASP A 412 -2.77 12.03 18.09
C ASP A 412 -2.37 11.11 19.24
N ARG A 413 -3.05 11.23 20.37
CA ARG A 413 -2.83 10.37 21.55
C ARG A 413 -3.03 8.89 21.24
N LEU A 414 -4.10 8.55 20.49
CA LEU A 414 -4.42 7.18 20.10
C LEU A 414 -3.36 6.62 19.14
N LEU A 415 -2.92 7.40 18.15
CA LEU A 415 -1.86 7.03 17.20
C LEU A 415 -0.53 6.80 17.90
N GLU A 416 -0.13 7.72 18.78
CA GLU A 416 1.13 7.66 19.53
C GLU A 416 1.15 6.46 20.49
N ALA A 417 0.02 6.22 21.20
CA ALA A 417 -0.11 5.06 22.07
C ALA A 417 -0.08 3.74 21.28
N ALA A 418 -0.79 3.64 20.14
CA ALA A 418 -0.80 2.45 19.31
C ALA A 418 0.56 2.14 18.67
N ALA A 419 1.39 3.17 18.45
CA ALA A 419 2.71 3.00 17.86
C ALA A 419 3.69 2.21 18.78
N ILE A 420 3.46 2.24 20.09
CA ILE A 420 4.33 1.61 21.09
C ILE A 420 3.63 0.49 21.90
N GLU A 421 2.31 0.31 21.75
CA GLU A 421 1.56 -0.72 22.50
C GLU A 421 1.88 -2.11 21.97
N THR A 422 2.41 -2.97 22.82
CA THR A 422 2.82 -4.35 22.51
C THR A 422 1.72 -5.38 22.76
N ASP A 423 0.74 -5.08 23.62
CA ASP A 423 -0.42 -5.95 23.81
C ASP A 423 -1.38 -5.82 22.61
N GLU A 424 -1.62 -6.92 21.95
CA GLU A 424 -2.38 -6.96 20.70
C GLU A 424 -3.83 -6.48 20.85
N LYS A 425 -4.47 -6.84 21.97
CA LYS A 425 -5.86 -6.43 22.23
C LYS A 425 -5.94 -4.94 22.53
N ARG A 426 -5.09 -4.42 23.41
CA ARG A 426 -5.05 -2.98 23.72
C ARG A 426 -4.72 -2.16 22.49
N ARG A 427 -3.76 -2.63 21.67
CA ARG A 427 -3.39 -1.96 20.42
C ARG A 427 -4.57 -1.91 19.43
N ARG A 428 -5.31 -3.01 19.29
CA ARG A 428 -6.53 -3.05 18.51
C ARG A 428 -7.56 -2.03 19.02
N ASP A 429 -7.80 -1.98 20.32
CA ASP A 429 -8.78 -1.08 20.91
C ASP A 429 -8.41 0.41 20.67
N LEU A 430 -7.11 0.74 20.67
CA LEU A 430 -6.61 2.07 20.30
C LEU A 430 -6.95 2.41 18.84
N PHE A 431 -6.73 1.51 17.90
CA PHE A 431 -7.08 1.73 16.49
C PHE A 431 -8.59 1.75 16.25
N VAL A 432 -9.37 0.97 16.95
CA VAL A 432 -10.84 1.02 16.89
C VAL A 432 -11.35 2.40 17.34
N ASN A 433 -10.84 2.92 18.46
CA ASN A 433 -11.20 4.24 18.94
C ASN A 433 -10.75 5.36 17.99
N LEU A 434 -9.55 5.25 17.41
CA LEU A 434 -9.06 6.18 16.39
C LEU A 434 -10.02 6.30 15.20
N GLN A 435 -10.48 5.17 14.67
CA GLN A 435 -11.40 5.14 13.52
C GLN A 435 -12.70 5.91 13.84
N ARG A 436 -13.21 5.77 15.05
CA ARG A 436 -14.43 6.48 15.50
C ARG A 436 -14.20 7.97 15.64
N VAL A 437 -13.08 8.38 16.21
CA VAL A 437 -12.72 9.80 16.37
C VAL A 437 -12.59 10.45 14.99
N VAL A 438 -11.84 9.87 14.08
CA VAL A 438 -11.63 10.42 12.72
C VAL A 438 -12.94 10.45 11.93
N ALA A 439 -13.78 9.41 12.03
CA ALA A 439 -15.08 9.37 11.36
C ALA A 439 -16.06 10.46 11.88
N ALA A 440 -15.97 10.85 13.15
CA ALA A 440 -16.78 11.93 13.71
C ALA A 440 -16.35 13.32 13.19
N ASP A 441 -15.04 13.52 12.98
CA ASP A 441 -14.45 14.80 12.53
C ASP A 441 -14.52 14.99 11.01
N ILE A 442 -14.69 13.93 10.25
CA ILE A 442 -14.81 13.93 8.78
C ILE A 442 -13.68 14.76 8.11
N PRO A 443 -12.38 14.49 8.35
CA PRO A 443 -11.31 15.13 7.61
C PRO A 443 -11.21 14.60 6.17
N SER A 444 -11.86 13.46 5.92
CA SER A 444 -11.94 12.77 4.63
C SER A 444 -13.25 12.00 4.49
N ILE A 445 -13.59 11.68 3.25
CA ILE A 445 -14.65 10.72 2.91
C ILE A 445 -13.96 9.47 2.43
N GLU A 446 -14.17 8.37 3.14
CA GLU A 446 -13.57 7.08 2.82
C GLU A 446 -14.38 6.38 1.74
N PHE A 447 -13.76 5.91 0.67
CA PHE A 447 -14.40 5.05 -0.31
C PHE A 447 -14.12 3.58 -0.03
N GLY A 448 -12.97 3.28 0.53
CA GLY A 448 -12.54 1.92 0.86
C GLY A 448 -11.46 1.38 -0.08
N ALA A 449 -11.33 0.06 -0.14
CA ALA A 449 -10.28 -0.56 -0.93
C ALA A 449 -10.62 -0.54 -2.42
N ASN A 450 -9.70 -0.01 -3.22
CA ASN A 450 -9.76 -0.06 -4.67
C ASN A 450 -9.85 -1.51 -5.17
N PRO A 451 -10.48 -1.75 -6.33
CA PRO A 451 -10.41 -3.04 -6.98
C PRO A 451 -8.97 -3.52 -7.17
N ASN A 452 -8.70 -4.73 -6.74
CA ASN A 452 -7.43 -5.42 -6.98
C ASN A 452 -7.72 -6.64 -7.84
N ILE A 453 -7.60 -6.48 -9.18
CA ILE A 453 -7.97 -7.50 -10.13
C ILE A 453 -6.71 -8.17 -10.69
N THR A 454 -6.61 -9.47 -10.44
CA THR A 454 -5.62 -10.33 -11.08
C THR A 454 -6.31 -11.14 -12.18
N ILE A 455 -5.75 -11.13 -13.37
CA ILE A 455 -6.14 -12.02 -14.46
C ILE A 455 -5.05 -13.07 -14.62
N ALA A 456 -5.41 -14.32 -14.51
CA ALA A 456 -4.49 -15.45 -14.65
C ALA A 456 -4.98 -16.46 -15.69
N ALA A 457 -4.07 -17.06 -16.44
CA ALA A 457 -4.40 -18.27 -17.19
C ALA A 457 -4.79 -19.37 -16.20
N ARG A 458 -5.80 -20.15 -16.54
CA ARG A 458 -6.36 -21.19 -15.64
C ARG A 458 -5.33 -22.25 -15.20
N LYS A 459 -4.31 -22.47 -16.07
CA LYS A 459 -3.17 -23.34 -15.73
C LYS A 459 -2.24 -22.78 -14.66
N VAL A 460 -2.26 -21.45 -14.40
CA VAL A 460 -1.39 -20.80 -13.40
C VAL A 460 -2.00 -20.99 -12.01
N LYS A 461 -1.27 -21.64 -11.13
CA LYS A 461 -1.69 -21.94 -9.75
C LYS A 461 -0.75 -21.32 -8.74
N ASN A 462 -1.26 -21.04 -7.54
CA ASN A 462 -0.50 -20.59 -6.37
C ASN A 462 0.28 -19.28 -6.57
N TYR A 463 -0.21 -18.36 -7.41
CA TYR A 463 0.43 -17.06 -7.61
C TYR A 463 0.17 -16.06 -6.44
N SER A 464 -0.73 -16.41 -5.52
CA SER A 464 -1.15 -15.56 -4.40
C SER A 464 -1.41 -16.40 -3.16
N THR A 465 -0.35 -16.94 -2.52
CA THR A 465 -0.44 -17.82 -1.34
C THR A 465 -0.18 -17.08 -0.02
N THR A 466 0.27 -15.83 -0.09
CA THR A 466 0.60 -14.99 1.07
C THR A 466 -0.10 -13.65 1.01
N ALA A 467 -0.06 -12.88 2.09
CA ALA A 467 -0.61 -11.51 2.16
C ALA A 467 -0.03 -10.56 1.11
N GLU A 468 1.14 -10.88 0.55
CA GLU A 468 1.81 -10.09 -0.49
C GLU A 468 1.15 -10.28 -1.88
N GLY A 469 0.34 -11.34 -2.04
CA GLY A 469 -0.34 -11.65 -3.30
C GLY A 469 0.63 -11.94 -4.45
N ALA A 470 0.30 -11.51 -5.66
CA ALA A 470 1.17 -11.65 -6.83
C ALA A 470 2.50 -10.84 -6.75
N ARG A 471 2.69 -10.03 -5.71
CA ARG A 471 3.98 -9.40 -5.40
C ARG A 471 4.94 -10.34 -4.66
N GLY A 472 4.45 -11.45 -4.13
CA GLY A 472 5.28 -12.46 -3.47
C GLY A 472 6.33 -13.12 -4.37
N SER A 473 7.04 -14.11 -3.82
CA SER A 473 8.23 -14.71 -4.43
C SER A 473 7.95 -15.59 -5.66
N PHE A 474 6.70 -16.07 -5.84
CA PHE A 474 6.33 -17.10 -6.83
C PHE A 474 7.05 -18.46 -6.63
N ALA A 475 7.62 -18.71 -5.45
CA ALA A 475 8.22 -20.00 -5.15
C ALA A 475 7.22 -21.17 -5.27
N ASP A 476 5.97 -20.92 -4.87
CA ASP A 476 4.87 -21.90 -4.88
C ASP A 476 4.10 -21.95 -6.22
N LEU A 477 4.37 -21.03 -7.14
CA LEU A 477 3.66 -20.95 -8.41
C LEU A 477 4.05 -22.13 -9.32
N TYR A 478 3.04 -22.81 -9.87
CA TYR A 478 3.25 -23.88 -10.86
C TYR A 478 2.22 -23.79 -12.00
N LEU A 479 2.52 -24.48 -13.09
CA LEU A 479 1.61 -24.62 -14.22
C LEU A 479 0.98 -26.02 -14.18
N GLU A 480 -0.33 -26.06 -14.13
CA GLU A 480 -1.09 -27.29 -14.31
C GLU A 480 -1.13 -27.65 -15.79
N PRO A 481 -0.92 -28.95 -16.17
CA PRO A 481 -0.93 -29.38 -17.56
C PRO A 481 -2.21 -29.04 -18.32
#